data_be812023bda6ff3f83d337ed81d4384f
#
_entry.id   be812023bda6ff3f83d337ed81d4384f
#
_cell.length_a   1.000
_cell.length_b   1.000
_cell.length_c   1.000
_cell.angle_alpha   90.00
_cell.angle_beta   90.00
_cell.angle_gamma   90.00
#
_symmetry.space_group_name_H-M   'P 1'
#
loop_
_entity.id
_entity.type
_entity.pdbx_description
1 polymer ?
#
loop_
_entity_poly.entity_id
_entity_poly.type
_entity_poly.pdbx_seq_one_letter_code
_entity_poly.pdbx_strand_id
1 'polypeptide(L)'
;PPDLQEQHPTAADLEIFTTKTTTDEVYHRCTDFLATTVLQSGEAIMAQNAIEDSQLGGRDSKGDIHATSVIVAPICGQEQVLGALHLYSTRLDMTPDPLDLEFTLAVAKPVGVAIENLRQRDALADDLNLVQAQTVELIKLLGAESEIVGGSTAIEKVNQEIVRAAPSRSTVLIRGESGVGKELVARAVHYASPRSEGPFVCLNCAALTETLLESELFGHEKGAFTGATTRKRGKFEAADGGTLMLDEIGEMSPTIQAKFLRVLEGHAFERVGGSEPIRADVRVIAATNRDLEKDVEEKLFRRDLYFR
;
A
#
# COMPACT_ATOMS: atom_id res chain seq x y z
N PRO A 1 16.05 8.44 -30.02
CA PRO A 1 16.49 8.32 -28.65
C PRO A 1 17.87 8.93 -28.56
N PRO A 2 18.06 10.00 -27.77
CA PRO A 2 19.39 10.50 -27.49
C PRO A 2 20.05 9.56 -26.48
N ASP A 3 21.32 9.28 -26.72
CA ASP A 3 22.21 8.51 -25.89
C ASP A 3 22.11 8.93 -24.42
N LEU A 4 21.57 8.06 -23.58
CA LEU A 4 21.77 8.08 -22.14
C LEU A 4 23.25 7.69 -21.95
N GLN A 5 24.15 8.66 -21.92
CA GLN A 5 25.48 8.47 -21.37
C GLN A 5 25.27 8.05 -19.92
N GLU A 6 25.67 6.83 -19.59
CA GLU A 6 25.81 6.34 -18.23
C GLU A 6 26.78 7.29 -17.52
N GLN A 7 26.24 8.25 -16.75
CA GLN A 7 27.05 9.09 -15.88
C GLN A 7 27.50 8.23 -14.73
N HIS A 8 28.74 7.76 -14.80
CA HIS A 8 29.37 7.09 -13.67
C HIS A 8 29.42 8.06 -12.48
N PRO A 9 29.04 7.63 -11.27
CA PRO A 9 29.07 8.50 -10.10
C PRO A 9 30.48 9.01 -9.84
N THR A 10 30.60 10.26 -9.48
CA THR A 10 31.86 10.94 -9.15
C THR A 10 31.94 11.25 -7.65
N ALA A 11 33.11 11.60 -7.17
CA ALA A 11 33.29 12.00 -5.77
C ALA A 11 32.42 13.21 -5.36
N ALA A 12 32.01 14.04 -6.32
CA ALA A 12 31.14 15.19 -6.07
C ALA A 12 29.69 14.78 -5.72
N ASP A 13 29.28 13.59 -6.14
CA ASP A 13 27.93 13.04 -5.89
C ASP A 13 27.82 12.34 -4.52
N LEU A 14 28.95 12.25 -3.78
CA LEU A 14 28.99 11.60 -2.47
C LEU A 14 28.56 12.57 -1.35
N GLU A 15 27.49 12.21 -0.67
CA GLU A 15 27.11 12.81 0.62
C GLU A 15 27.63 11.97 1.79
N ILE A 16 28.11 12.68 2.83
CA ILE A 16 28.55 12.00 4.07
C ILE A 16 27.30 11.63 4.87
N PHE A 17 27.02 10.34 4.92
CA PHE A 17 25.86 9.83 5.65
C PHE A 17 26.09 9.77 7.15
N THR A 18 27.26 9.31 7.58
CA THR A 18 27.66 9.25 9.00
C THR A 18 29.17 9.22 9.14
N THR A 19 29.65 9.77 10.22
CA THR A 19 31.08 9.73 10.60
C THR A 19 31.23 9.29 12.05
N LYS A 20 32.27 8.52 12.34
CA LYS A 20 32.67 8.16 13.69
C LYS A 20 34.17 8.22 13.79
N THR A 21 34.69 9.05 14.69
CA THR A 21 36.13 9.15 15.01
C THR A 21 36.35 8.61 16.42
N THR A 22 37.56 8.08 16.69
CA THR A 22 37.96 7.58 18.00
C THR A 22 38.44 8.69 18.94
N THR A 23 38.67 9.88 18.39
CA THR A 23 39.10 11.10 19.09
C THR A 23 38.15 12.24 18.67
N ASP A 24 38.12 13.35 19.42
CA ASP A 24 37.34 14.56 19.08
C ASP A 24 37.87 15.31 17.83
N GLU A 25 38.62 14.63 16.97
CA GLU A 25 39.18 15.20 15.75
C GLU A 25 38.14 15.29 14.64
N VAL A 26 38.35 16.28 13.77
CA VAL A 26 37.48 16.51 12.60
C VAL A 26 37.70 15.36 11.60
N TYR A 27 36.58 14.85 11.01
CA TYR A 27 36.64 13.84 9.97
C TYR A 27 37.44 14.32 8.76
N HIS A 28 38.42 13.53 8.35
CA HIS A 28 39.22 13.75 7.13
C HIS A 28 38.51 13.07 5.95
N ARG A 29 38.01 13.89 5.03
CA ARG A 29 37.29 13.42 3.84
C ARG A 29 38.26 12.61 2.96
N CYS A 30 37.75 11.53 2.36
CA CYS A 30 38.44 10.78 1.31
C CYS A 30 38.79 11.68 0.14
N THR A 31 39.95 11.52 -0.49
CA THR A 31 40.34 12.28 -1.69
C THR A 31 39.39 11.93 -2.85
N ASP A 32 39.12 12.92 -3.70
CA ASP A 32 38.25 12.73 -4.86
C ASP A 32 38.78 11.64 -5.80
N PHE A 33 40.10 11.48 -5.88
CA PHE A 33 40.70 10.42 -6.67
C PHE A 33 40.38 9.02 -6.13
N LEU A 34 40.53 8.76 -4.84
CA LEU A 34 40.24 7.46 -4.21
C LEU A 34 38.74 7.15 -4.28
N ALA A 35 37.92 8.12 -3.97
CA ALA A 35 36.47 7.97 -4.03
C ALA A 35 36.00 7.64 -5.44
N THR A 36 36.45 8.40 -6.45
CA THR A 36 36.08 8.17 -7.84
C THR A 36 36.58 6.82 -8.35
N THR A 37 37.81 6.45 -8.02
CA THR A 37 38.39 5.15 -8.43
C THR A 37 37.58 3.99 -7.88
N VAL A 38 37.24 4.01 -6.58
CA VAL A 38 36.43 2.94 -5.95
C VAL A 38 35.01 2.90 -6.50
N LEU A 39 34.39 4.05 -6.77
CA LEU A 39 33.05 4.12 -7.34
C LEU A 39 33.00 3.58 -8.77
N GLN A 40 34.04 3.81 -9.56
CA GLN A 40 34.10 3.38 -10.96
C GLN A 40 34.56 1.92 -11.12
N SER A 41 35.58 1.49 -10.34
CA SER A 41 36.10 0.13 -10.44
C SER A 41 35.25 -0.90 -9.68
N GLY A 42 34.55 -0.46 -8.62
CA GLY A 42 33.89 -1.39 -7.69
C GLY A 42 34.88 -2.21 -6.84
N GLU A 43 36.18 -1.86 -6.86
CA GLU A 43 37.23 -2.53 -6.11
C GLU A 43 37.66 -1.70 -4.91
N ALA A 44 37.97 -2.38 -3.80
CA ALA A 44 38.45 -1.71 -2.61
C ALA A 44 39.95 -1.34 -2.73
N ILE A 45 40.30 -0.21 -2.17
CA ILE A 45 41.69 0.29 -2.13
C ILE A 45 42.14 0.31 -0.69
N MET A 46 43.35 -0.23 -0.43
CA MET A 46 44.06 -0.12 0.84
C MET A 46 45.41 0.50 0.63
N ALA A 47 45.74 1.58 1.35
CA ALA A 47 47.04 2.22 1.35
C ALA A 47 47.60 2.27 2.76
N GLN A 48 48.81 1.71 2.95
CA GLN A 48 49.52 1.65 4.24
C GLN A 48 50.33 2.93 4.55
N ASN A 49 50.71 3.68 3.52
CA ASN A 49 51.38 4.98 3.65
C ASN A 49 50.90 5.94 2.59
N ALA A 50 49.77 6.60 2.88
CA ALA A 50 49.10 7.51 1.92
C ALA A 50 49.93 8.81 1.68
N ILE A 51 50.89 9.15 2.59
CA ILE A 51 51.66 10.39 2.51
C ILE A 51 52.79 10.27 1.47
N GLU A 52 53.42 9.11 1.35
CA GLU A 52 54.55 8.86 0.45
C GLU A 52 54.15 8.43 -0.95
N ASP A 53 52.90 8.04 -1.14
CA ASP A 53 52.39 7.63 -2.45
C ASP A 53 52.09 8.84 -3.33
N SER A 54 52.84 8.99 -4.41
CA SER A 54 52.69 10.12 -5.35
C SER A 54 51.36 10.16 -6.09
N GLN A 55 50.62 9.05 -6.15
CA GLN A 55 49.32 8.99 -6.77
C GLN A 55 48.17 9.23 -5.76
N LEU A 56 48.36 8.78 -4.52
CA LEU A 56 47.40 8.90 -3.43
C LEU A 56 47.56 10.20 -2.67
N GLY A 57 48.79 10.75 -2.63
CA GLY A 57 49.14 12.04 -2.03
C GLY A 57 48.76 13.26 -2.88
N GLY A 58 47.89 13.07 -3.90
CA GLY A 58 47.35 14.16 -4.70
C GLY A 58 46.54 15.12 -3.81
N ARG A 59 46.98 16.37 -3.83
CA ARG A 59 46.41 17.48 -3.04
C ARG A 59 44.89 17.53 -3.20
N ASP A 60 44.21 17.31 -2.10
CA ASP A 60 42.87 17.83 -1.94
C ASP A 60 42.90 19.34 -2.19
N SER A 61 41.85 19.93 -2.76
CA SER A 61 41.71 21.36 -3.07
C SER A 61 41.89 22.28 -1.86
N LYS A 62 42.23 21.74 -0.67
CA LYS A 62 42.52 22.43 0.59
C LYS A 62 43.85 22.08 1.26
N GLY A 63 44.67 21.24 0.67
CA GLY A 63 46.10 21.25 0.96
C GLY A 63 46.64 20.32 2.04
N ASP A 64 45.90 19.64 2.88
CA ASP A 64 46.43 18.85 3.97
C ASP A 64 45.91 17.40 3.98
N ILE A 65 46.81 16.44 3.72
CA ILE A 65 46.54 15.01 3.97
C ILE A 65 47.02 14.71 5.36
N HIS A 66 46.11 14.48 6.28
CA HIS A 66 46.44 14.08 7.66
C HIS A 66 46.34 12.56 7.91
N ALA A 67 45.81 11.80 6.96
CA ALA A 67 45.73 10.35 7.08
C ALA A 67 47.03 9.66 6.68
N THR A 68 47.58 8.86 7.57
CA THR A 68 48.80 8.06 7.31
C THR A 68 48.47 6.77 6.56
N SER A 69 47.27 6.22 6.79
CA SER A 69 46.80 5.02 6.12
C SER A 69 45.28 5.07 5.88
N VAL A 70 44.82 4.39 4.85
CA VAL A 70 43.43 4.43 4.42
C VAL A 70 42.94 3.10 3.83
N ILE A 71 41.69 2.76 4.10
CA ILE A 71 40.92 1.74 3.38
C ILE A 71 39.68 2.41 2.85
N VAL A 72 39.41 2.24 1.55
CA VAL A 72 38.15 2.65 0.92
C VAL A 72 37.54 1.44 0.28
N ALA A 73 36.40 1.00 0.78
CA ALA A 73 35.65 -0.17 0.29
C ALA A 73 34.33 0.25 -0.36
N PRO A 74 33.98 -0.30 -1.54
CA PRO A 74 32.74 0.00 -2.18
C PRO A 74 31.56 -0.60 -1.42
N ILE A 75 30.49 0.14 -1.32
CA ILE A 75 29.18 -0.33 -0.87
C ILE A 75 28.41 -0.70 -2.13
N CYS A 76 28.34 -1.99 -2.46
CA CYS A 76 27.72 -2.48 -3.69
C CYS A 76 26.25 -2.84 -3.47
N GLY A 77 25.39 -2.38 -4.39
CA GLY A 77 24.07 -2.93 -4.64
C GLY A 77 24.13 -4.10 -5.64
N GLN A 78 22.97 -4.48 -6.19
CA GLN A 78 22.90 -5.57 -7.17
C GLN A 78 23.53 -5.20 -8.51
N GLU A 79 23.33 -3.99 -8.99
CA GLU A 79 23.74 -3.55 -10.33
C GLU A 79 24.78 -2.42 -10.33
N GLN A 80 24.95 -1.72 -9.20
CA GLN A 80 25.81 -0.55 -9.14
C GLN A 80 26.44 -0.36 -7.75
N VAL A 81 27.51 0.44 -7.71
CA VAL A 81 28.11 0.91 -6.46
C VAL A 81 27.25 2.03 -5.90
N LEU A 82 26.77 1.85 -4.67
CA LEU A 82 25.86 2.79 -3.98
C LEU A 82 26.59 3.84 -3.17
N GLY A 83 27.88 3.61 -2.86
CA GLY A 83 28.67 4.48 -2.03
C GLY A 83 30.00 3.85 -1.66
N ALA A 84 30.70 4.45 -0.71
CA ALA A 84 31.97 3.92 -0.21
C ALA A 84 32.04 4.00 1.32
N LEU A 85 32.66 2.98 1.94
CA LEU A 85 33.04 2.95 3.34
C LEU A 85 34.48 3.36 3.44
N HIS A 86 34.77 4.48 4.10
CA HIS A 86 36.11 5.06 4.26
C HIS A 86 36.57 4.91 5.70
N LEU A 87 37.68 4.18 5.89
CA LEU A 87 38.41 4.05 7.13
C LEU A 87 39.78 4.70 6.96
N TYR A 88 40.23 5.44 7.95
CA TYR A 88 41.55 6.06 7.92
C TYR A 88 42.21 6.09 9.32
N SER A 89 43.51 6.14 9.34
CA SER A 89 44.30 6.39 10.56
C SER A 89 45.20 7.59 10.35
N THR A 90 45.38 8.40 11.42
CA THR A 90 46.32 9.50 11.50
C THR A 90 47.60 9.08 12.25
N ARG A 91 47.66 7.84 12.74
CA ARG A 91 48.75 7.30 13.57
C ARG A 91 49.67 6.45 12.73
N LEU A 92 50.98 6.71 12.84
CA LEU A 92 52.04 5.98 12.13
C LEU A 92 52.21 4.52 12.61
N ASP A 93 51.79 4.23 13.85
CA ASP A 93 51.85 2.89 14.44
C ASP A 93 50.63 2.00 14.14
N MET A 94 49.63 2.53 13.45
CA MET A 94 48.42 1.81 13.05
C MET A 94 48.34 1.73 11.52
N THR A 95 49.00 0.73 10.96
CA THR A 95 48.90 0.42 9.52
C THR A 95 47.87 -0.71 9.32
N PRO A 96 46.91 -0.57 8.39
CA PRO A 96 45.94 -1.61 8.12
C PRO A 96 46.62 -2.84 7.52
N ASP A 97 46.08 -3.99 7.87
CA ASP A 97 46.48 -5.28 7.33
C ASP A 97 45.40 -5.88 6.38
N PRO A 98 45.68 -6.98 5.68
CA PRO A 98 44.71 -7.63 4.83
C PRO A 98 43.42 -8.06 5.54
N LEU A 99 43.47 -8.37 6.85
CA LEU A 99 42.25 -8.73 7.62
C LEU A 99 41.35 -7.52 7.85
N ASP A 100 41.94 -6.34 8.03
CA ASP A 100 41.18 -5.08 8.14
C ASP A 100 40.42 -4.77 6.84
N LEU A 101 41.02 -5.06 5.70
CA LEU A 101 40.38 -4.94 4.39
C LEU A 101 39.22 -5.95 4.24
N GLU A 102 39.47 -7.23 4.58
CA GLU A 102 38.42 -8.27 4.54
C GLU A 102 37.26 -7.92 5.47
N PHE A 103 37.54 -7.46 6.67
CA PHE A 103 36.54 -7.02 7.62
C PHE A 103 35.74 -5.83 7.07
N THR A 104 36.41 -4.84 6.48
CA THR A 104 35.76 -3.67 5.89
C THR A 104 34.81 -4.07 4.76
N LEU A 105 35.24 -4.97 3.88
CA LEU A 105 34.39 -5.53 2.79
C LEU A 105 33.22 -6.33 3.34
N ALA A 106 33.46 -7.13 4.41
CA ALA A 106 32.40 -7.90 5.06
C ALA A 106 31.31 -7.00 5.69
N VAL A 107 31.68 -5.80 6.15
CA VAL A 107 30.73 -4.79 6.66
C VAL A 107 30.05 -4.03 5.51
N ALA A 108 30.79 -3.66 4.47
CA ALA A 108 30.25 -2.89 3.34
C ALA A 108 29.13 -3.64 2.60
N LYS A 109 29.24 -4.97 2.46
CA LYS A 109 28.27 -5.81 1.74
C LYS A 109 26.85 -5.77 2.33
N PRO A 110 26.61 -6.07 3.63
CA PRO A 110 25.28 -5.98 4.21
C PRO A 110 24.71 -4.55 4.22
N VAL A 111 25.59 -3.53 4.32
CA VAL A 111 25.16 -2.12 4.21
C VAL A 111 24.60 -1.83 2.83
N GLY A 112 25.22 -2.33 1.76
CA GLY A 112 24.70 -2.21 0.39
C GLY A 112 23.33 -2.82 0.23
N VAL A 113 23.15 -4.06 0.71
CA VAL A 113 21.84 -4.75 0.70
C VAL A 113 20.78 -3.96 1.49
N ALA A 114 21.14 -3.41 2.64
CA ALA A 114 20.20 -2.63 3.45
C ALA A 114 19.76 -1.33 2.76
N ILE A 115 20.70 -0.60 2.15
CA ILE A 115 20.39 0.64 1.40
C ILE A 115 19.48 0.33 0.21
N GLU A 116 19.76 -0.73 -0.52
CA GLU A 116 18.94 -1.13 -1.68
C GLU A 116 17.54 -1.53 -1.28
N ASN A 117 17.37 -2.32 -0.22
CA ASN A 117 16.08 -2.67 0.32
C ASN A 117 15.28 -1.44 0.77
N LEU A 118 15.91 -0.45 1.39
CA LEU A 118 15.26 0.79 1.78
C LEU A 118 14.77 1.57 0.54
N ARG A 119 15.62 1.74 -0.47
CA ARG A 119 15.24 2.42 -1.73
C ARG A 119 14.07 1.73 -2.44
N GLN A 120 14.09 0.39 -2.50
CA GLN A 120 12.99 -0.37 -3.10
C GLN A 120 11.68 -0.20 -2.32
N ARG A 121 11.75 -0.19 -0.99
CA ARG A 121 10.56 0.06 -0.15
C ARG A 121 9.98 1.44 -0.34
N ASP A 122 10.83 2.46 -0.42
CA ASP A 122 10.40 3.85 -0.64
C ASP A 122 9.76 4.00 -2.02
N ALA A 123 10.37 3.46 -3.07
CA ALA A 123 9.80 3.47 -4.42
C ALA A 123 8.43 2.75 -4.50
N LEU A 124 8.29 1.58 -3.84
CA LEU A 124 7.01 0.87 -3.76
C LEU A 124 5.94 1.65 -2.98
N ALA A 125 6.34 2.38 -1.94
CA ALA A 125 5.41 3.23 -1.18
C ALA A 125 4.91 4.40 -2.04
N ASP A 126 5.77 5.02 -2.82
CA ASP A 126 5.41 6.11 -3.73
C ASP A 126 4.48 5.63 -4.86
N ASP A 127 4.77 4.49 -5.46
CA ASP A 127 3.90 3.86 -6.47
C ASP A 127 2.52 3.52 -5.89
N LEU A 128 2.47 2.99 -4.67
CA LEU A 128 1.21 2.69 -3.99
C LEU A 128 0.38 3.96 -3.76
N ASN A 129 1.02 5.03 -3.30
CA ASN A 129 0.36 6.32 -3.08
C ASN A 129 -0.19 6.91 -4.40
N LEU A 130 0.56 6.80 -5.49
CA LEU A 130 0.13 7.24 -6.81
C LEU A 130 -1.09 6.47 -7.30
N VAL A 131 -1.07 5.13 -7.21
CA VAL A 131 -2.21 4.28 -7.59
C VAL A 131 -3.44 4.56 -6.73
N GLN A 132 -3.27 4.80 -5.43
CA GLN A 132 -4.37 5.18 -4.55
C GLN A 132 -4.98 6.53 -4.95
N ALA A 133 -4.16 7.54 -5.24
CA ALA A 133 -4.63 8.85 -5.70
C ALA A 133 -5.40 8.76 -7.02
N GLN A 134 -4.90 7.99 -8.00
CA GLN A 134 -5.60 7.76 -9.26
C GLN A 134 -6.93 7.02 -9.06
N THR A 135 -6.97 6.06 -8.14
CA THR A 135 -8.21 5.34 -7.81
C THR A 135 -9.25 6.27 -7.21
N VAL A 136 -8.87 7.16 -6.30
CA VAL A 136 -9.77 8.17 -5.70
C VAL A 136 -10.30 9.12 -6.77
N GLU A 137 -9.46 9.57 -7.70
CA GLU A 137 -9.87 10.44 -8.80
C GLU A 137 -10.87 9.74 -9.74
N LEU A 138 -10.62 8.49 -10.11
CA LEU A 138 -11.56 7.68 -10.90
C LEU A 138 -12.89 7.47 -10.19
N ILE A 139 -12.88 7.23 -8.88
CA ILE A 139 -14.11 7.11 -8.08
C ILE A 139 -14.88 8.43 -8.07
N LYS A 140 -14.21 9.58 -7.97
CA LYS A 140 -14.83 10.90 -8.05
C LYS A 140 -15.47 11.16 -9.43
N LEU A 141 -14.79 10.77 -10.51
CA LEU A 141 -15.34 10.85 -11.87
C LEU A 141 -16.56 9.95 -12.04
N LEU A 142 -16.52 8.70 -11.56
CA LEU A 142 -17.66 7.79 -11.57
C LEU A 142 -18.82 8.30 -10.69
N GLY A 143 -18.51 9.00 -9.59
CA GLY A 143 -19.51 9.65 -8.74
C GLY A 143 -20.22 10.81 -9.45
N ALA A 144 -19.50 11.57 -10.26
CA ALA A 144 -20.09 12.64 -11.08
C ALA A 144 -21.00 12.10 -12.19
N GLU A 145 -20.76 10.88 -12.71
CA GLU A 145 -21.65 10.20 -13.67
C GLU A 145 -22.93 9.67 -13.01
N SER A 146 -23.02 9.64 -11.68
CA SER A 146 -24.20 9.18 -10.95
C SER A 146 -25.19 10.29 -10.64
N GLU A 147 -25.17 11.38 -11.39
CA GLU A 147 -26.13 12.46 -11.23
C GLU A 147 -27.54 11.99 -11.62
N ILE A 148 -28.45 12.03 -10.65
CA ILE A 148 -29.86 11.71 -10.89
C ILE A 148 -30.46 12.88 -11.69
N VAL A 149 -30.66 12.67 -12.99
CA VAL A 149 -31.18 13.69 -13.89
C VAL A 149 -32.72 13.65 -13.90
N GLY A 150 -33.35 14.78 -13.64
CA GLY A 150 -34.81 14.93 -13.74
C GLY A 150 -35.33 16.03 -12.82
N GLY A 151 -36.41 16.69 -13.27
CA GLY A 151 -37.09 17.78 -12.54
C GLY A 151 -38.53 17.42 -12.16
N SER A 152 -38.92 16.13 -12.16
CA SER A 152 -40.27 15.74 -11.72
C SER A 152 -40.36 15.80 -10.18
N THR A 153 -41.58 16.04 -9.68
CA THR A 153 -41.84 16.05 -8.23
C THR A 153 -41.52 14.71 -7.54
N ALA A 154 -41.52 13.61 -8.29
CA ALA A 154 -41.13 12.29 -7.79
C ALA A 154 -39.60 12.23 -7.57
N ILE A 155 -38.80 12.72 -8.51
CA ILE A 155 -37.32 12.80 -8.37
C ILE A 155 -36.93 13.79 -7.29
N GLU A 156 -37.62 14.93 -7.16
CA GLU A 156 -37.36 15.87 -6.06
C GLU A 156 -37.55 15.23 -4.68
N LYS A 157 -38.60 14.40 -4.52
CA LYS A 157 -38.80 13.64 -3.27
C LYS A 157 -37.66 12.64 -3.03
N VAL A 158 -37.22 11.92 -4.05
CA VAL A 158 -36.07 11.00 -3.92
C VAL A 158 -34.81 11.76 -3.50
N ASN A 159 -34.51 12.91 -4.09
CA ASN A 159 -33.36 13.75 -3.72
C ASN A 159 -33.46 14.22 -2.28
N GLN A 160 -34.63 14.62 -1.80
CA GLN A 160 -34.84 15.00 -0.39
C GLN A 160 -34.60 13.83 0.56
N GLU A 161 -35.05 12.61 0.21
CA GLU A 161 -34.77 11.42 1.01
C GLU A 161 -33.28 11.07 1.00
N ILE A 162 -32.55 11.22 -0.12
CA ILE A 162 -31.10 11.05 -0.19
C ILE A 162 -30.40 12.00 0.79
N VAL A 163 -30.72 13.31 0.74
CA VAL A 163 -30.13 14.31 1.61
C VAL A 163 -30.39 14.00 3.09
N ARG A 164 -31.57 13.50 3.41
CA ARG A 164 -31.95 13.11 4.78
C ARG A 164 -31.23 11.84 5.26
N ALA A 165 -31.09 10.85 4.39
CA ALA A 165 -30.49 9.56 4.71
C ALA A 165 -28.96 9.60 4.72
N ALA A 166 -28.33 10.43 3.89
CA ALA A 166 -26.88 10.45 3.70
C ALA A 166 -26.06 10.65 4.98
N PRO A 167 -26.37 11.60 5.88
CA PRO A 167 -25.61 11.83 7.11
C PRO A 167 -25.74 10.70 8.12
N SER A 168 -26.78 9.87 8.04
CA SER A 168 -27.03 8.78 8.98
C SER A 168 -26.07 7.61 8.75
N ARG A 169 -25.74 6.90 9.81
CA ARG A 169 -25.01 5.60 9.73
C ARG A 169 -25.97 4.41 9.57
N SER A 170 -27.28 4.65 9.60
CA SER A 170 -28.29 3.59 9.50
C SER A 170 -28.24 2.92 8.13
N THR A 171 -28.67 1.67 8.11
CA THR A 171 -28.95 0.94 6.87
C THR A 171 -30.03 1.67 6.06
N VAL A 172 -29.90 1.69 4.74
CA VAL A 172 -30.87 2.28 3.82
C VAL A 172 -31.45 1.17 2.96
N LEU A 173 -32.78 1.10 2.87
CA LEU A 173 -33.48 0.20 1.95
C LEU A 173 -34.06 1.02 0.78
N ILE A 174 -33.66 0.68 -0.44
CA ILE A 174 -34.17 1.28 -1.69
C ILE A 174 -35.13 0.29 -2.35
N ARG A 175 -36.38 0.68 -2.50
CA ARG A 175 -37.41 -0.12 -3.16
C ARG A 175 -37.72 0.45 -4.54
N GLY A 176 -37.86 -0.42 -5.53
CA GLY A 176 -38.26 -0.03 -6.88
C GLY A 176 -38.10 -1.15 -7.88
N GLU A 177 -38.79 -1.03 -9.01
CA GLU A 177 -38.74 -1.99 -10.10
C GLU A 177 -37.32 -2.19 -10.64
N SER A 178 -37.08 -3.24 -11.40
CA SER A 178 -35.81 -3.47 -12.06
C SER A 178 -35.55 -2.36 -13.10
N GLY A 179 -34.29 -1.86 -13.14
CA GLY A 179 -33.88 -0.85 -14.12
C GLY A 179 -34.22 0.60 -13.79
N VAL A 180 -34.94 0.90 -12.68
CA VAL A 180 -35.34 2.29 -12.32
C VAL A 180 -34.18 3.16 -11.79
N GLY A 181 -32.96 2.63 -11.67
CA GLY A 181 -31.81 3.39 -11.20
C GLY A 181 -31.55 3.28 -9.69
N LYS A 182 -31.90 2.18 -9.03
CA LYS A 182 -31.63 1.94 -7.59
C LYS A 182 -30.16 2.12 -7.24
N GLU A 183 -29.24 1.69 -8.11
CA GLU A 183 -27.80 1.87 -7.92
C GLU A 183 -27.37 3.33 -7.95
N LEU A 184 -27.96 4.17 -8.82
CA LEU A 184 -27.69 5.61 -8.87
C LEU A 184 -28.06 6.30 -7.56
N VAL A 185 -29.22 5.92 -6.99
CA VAL A 185 -29.67 6.41 -5.68
C VAL A 185 -28.71 5.98 -4.58
N ALA A 186 -28.25 4.73 -4.59
CA ALA A 186 -27.28 4.23 -3.60
C ALA A 186 -25.94 4.96 -3.68
N ARG A 187 -25.44 5.21 -4.89
CA ARG A 187 -24.24 6.03 -5.13
C ARG A 187 -24.42 7.46 -4.60
N ALA A 188 -25.56 8.09 -4.91
CA ALA A 188 -25.86 9.43 -4.43
C ALA A 188 -25.89 9.50 -2.89
N VAL A 189 -26.48 8.51 -2.20
CA VAL A 189 -26.45 8.40 -0.74
C VAL A 189 -25.03 8.25 -0.21
N HIS A 190 -24.19 7.44 -0.86
CA HIS A 190 -22.79 7.24 -0.46
C HIS A 190 -21.98 8.53 -0.59
N TYR A 191 -22.00 9.16 -1.79
CA TYR A 191 -21.20 10.36 -2.04
C TYR A 191 -21.65 11.60 -1.25
N ALA A 192 -22.93 11.66 -0.86
CA ALA A 192 -23.43 12.68 0.05
C ALA A 192 -23.19 12.36 1.54
N SER A 193 -22.60 11.22 1.87
CA SER A 193 -22.38 10.76 3.25
C SER A 193 -21.01 11.12 3.80
N PRO A 194 -20.79 11.03 5.13
CA PRO A 194 -19.46 11.17 5.74
C PRO A 194 -18.45 10.08 5.32
N ARG A 195 -18.90 9.06 4.57
CA ARG A 195 -18.07 7.96 4.04
C ARG A 195 -17.76 8.11 2.56
N SER A 196 -17.98 9.29 1.97
CA SER A 196 -17.79 9.57 0.54
C SER A 196 -16.37 9.30 0.02
N GLU A 197 -15.37 9.42 0.88
CA GLU A 197 -13.97 9.11 0.54
C GLU A 197 -13.63 7.61 0.70
N GLY A 198 -14.51 6.83 1.30
CA GLY A 198 -14.34 5.39 1.49
C GLY A 198 -14.76 4.58 0.26
N PRO A 199 -14.49 3.27 0.23
CA PRO A 199 -14.88 2.42 -0.88
C PRO A 199 -16.40 2.29 -0.99
N PHE A 200 -16.92 2.34 -2.24
CA PHE A 200 -18.28 1.97 -2.60
C PHE A 200 -18.25 0.63 -3.33
N VAL A 201 -18.73 -0.42 -2.67
CA VAL A 201 -18.68 -1.80 -3.20
C VAL A 201 -20.10 -2.26 -3.49
N CYS A 202 -20.36 -2.78 -4.71
CA CYS A 202 -21.64 -3.33 -5.11
C CYS A 202 -21.59 -4.84 -5.21
N LEU A 203 -22.72 -5.48 -4.88
CA LEU A 203 -22.94 -6.90 -5.10
C LEU A 203 -24.43 -7.14 -5.45
N ASN A 204 -24.68 -7.84 -6.55
CA ASN A 204 -26.03 -8.30 -6.89
C ASN A 204 -26.25 -9.72 -6.36
N CYS A 205 -27.25 -9.88 -5.49
CA CYS A 205 -27.55 -11.14 -4.81
C CYS A 205 -28.26 -12.17 -5.70
N ALA A 206 -28.98 -11.71 -6.73
CA ALA A 206 -29.71 -12.58 -7.66
C ALA A 206 -28.79 -13.26 -8.70
N ALA A 207 -27.62 -12.70 -8.97
CA ALA A 207 -26.73 -13.16 -10.03
C ALA A 207 -25.90 -14.40 -9.64
N LEU A 208 -25.95 -14.85 -8.38
CA LEU A 208 -25.03 -15.84 -7.82
C LEU A 208 -25.79 -17.00 -7.15
N THR A 209 -25.21 -18.19 -7.20
CA THR A 209 -25.66 -19.30 -6.36
C THR A 209 -25.37 -19.03 -4.89
N GLU A 210 -26.11 -19.69 -3.96
CA GLU A 210 -25.95 -19.49 -2.51
C GLU A 210 -24.48 -19.58 -2.07
N THR A 211 -23.76 -20.63 -2.47
CA THR A 211 -22.36 -20.83 -2.11
C THR A 211 -21.45 -19.72 -2.65
N LEU A 212 -21.71 -19.26 -3.88
CA LEU A 212 -20.92 -18.16 -4.48
C LEU A 212 -21.26 -16.84 -3.82
N LEU A 213 -22.53 -16.58 -3.50
CA LEU A 213 -22.96 -15.37 -2.81
C LEU A 213 -22.34 -15.28 -1.40
N GLU A 214 -22.32 -16.39 -0.67
CA GLU A 214 -21.66 -16.46 0.64
C GLU A 214 -20.17 -16.18 0.54
N SER A 215 -19.51 -16.79 -0.45
CA SER A 215 -18.09 -16.58 -0.74
C SER A 215 -17.77 -15.14 -1.18
N GLU A 216 -18.63 -14.51 -1.98
CA GLU A 216 -18.47 -13.10 -2.36
C GLU A 216 -18.64 -12.16 -1.17
N LEU A 217 -19.67 -12.37 -0.33
CA LEU A 217 -19.93 -11.54 0.84
C LEU A 217 -18.83 -11.62 1.89
N PHE A 218 -18.52 -12.85 2.33
CA PHE A 218 -17.68 -13.08 3.50
C PHE A 218 -16.23 -13.48 3.16
N GLY A 219 -15.94 -13.79 1.87
CA GLY A 219 -14.66 -14.33 1.45
C GLY A 219 -14.54 -15.84 1.70
N HIS A 220 -13.45 -16.44 1.23
CA HIS A 220 -13.17 -17.85 1.45
C HIS A 220 -11.68 -18.13 1.64
N GLU A 221 -11.37 -19.16 2.37
CA GLU A 221 -10.02 -19.73 2.44
C GLU A 221 -9.79 -20.73 1.32
N LYS A 222 -8.53 -20.98 0.97
CA LYS A 222 -8.16 -21.97 -0.04
C LYS A 222 -8.71 -23.35 0.35
N GLY A 223 -9.42 -24.01 -0.58
CA GLY A 223 -10.01 -25.33 -0.36
C GLY A 223 -11.38 -25.32 0.31
N ALA A 224 -12.01 -24.18 0.55
CA ALA A 224 -13.31 -24.09 1.21
C ALA A 224 -14.45 -24.78 0.45
N PHE A 225 -14.37 -24.83 -0.87
CA PHE A 225 -15.32 -25.54 -1.75
C PHE A 225 -14.63 -25.93 -3.08
N THR A 226 -15.29 -26.74 -3.91
CA THR A 226 -14.77 -27.14 -5.22
C THR A 226 -14.60 -25.91 -6.13
N GLY A 227 -13.34 -25.57 -6.47
CA GLY A 227 -12.98 -24.37 -7.22
C GLY A 227 -12.33 -23.26 -6.39
N ALA A 228 -12.29 -23.34 -5.06
CA ALA A 228 -11.57 -22.42 -4.18
C ALA A 228 -10.05 -22.67 -4.22
N THR A 229 -9.40 -22.33 -5.32
CA THR A 229 -7.96 -22.58 -5.53
C THR A 229 -7.04 -21.63 -4.76
N THR A 230 -7.54 -20.43 -4.46
CA THR A 230 -6.81 -19.38 -3.73
C THR A 230 -7.70 -18.80 -2.63
N ARG A 231 -7.12 -18.14 -1.63
CA ARG A 231 -7.84 -17.32 -0.65
C ARG A 231 -8.42 -16.09 -1.33
N LYS A 232 -9.65 -15.71 -1.00
CA LYS A 232 -10.32 -14.49 -1.49
C LYS A 232 -10.89 -13.67 -0.35
N ARG A 233 -10.66 -12.35 -0.38
CA ARG A 233 -11.30 -11.40 0.53
C ARG A 233 -12.76 -11.18 0.10
N GLY A 234 -13.66 -11.09 1.09
CA GLY A 234 -15.07 -10.83 0.86
C GLY A 234 -15.39 -9.34 0.62
N LYS A 235 -16.62 -9.08 0.13
CA LYS A 235 -17.11 -7.72 -0.11
C LYS A 235 -17.21 -6.90 1.18
N PHE A 236 -17.49 -7.52 2.34
CA PHE A 236 -17.45 -6.83 3.63
C PHE A 236 -16.04 -6.32 3.95
N GLU A 237 -15.02 -7.14 3.72
CA GLU A 237 -13.62 -6.70 3.90
C GLU A 237 -13.22 -5.62 2.89
N ALA A 238 -13.72 -5.70 1.66
CA ALA A 238 -13.43 -4.73 0.60
C ALA A 238 -14.13 -3.37 0.83
N ALA A 239 -15.26 -3.38 1.54
CA ALA A 239 -16.06 -2.18 1.84
C ALA A 239 -15.70 -1.55 3.20
N ASP A 240 -14.68 -2.05 3.90
CA ASP A 240 -14.30 -1.54 5.22
C ASP A 240 -13.99 -0.05 5.21
N GLY A 241 -14.56 0.69 6.15
CA GLY A 241 -14.51 2.16 6.18
C GLY A 241 -15.45 2.87 5.18
N GLY A 242 -16.14 2.13 4.30
CA GLY A 242 -16.98 2.65 3.23
C GLY A 242 -18.42 2.17 3.26
N THR A 243 -18.96 1.85 2.09
CA THR A 243 -20.36 1.44 1.87
C THR A 243 -20.44 0.18 1.02
N LEU A 244 -21.23 -0.79 1.47
CA LEU A 244 -21.59 -1.99 0.72
C LEU A 244 -23.04 -1.85 0.21
N MET A 245 -23.22 -1.82 -1.10
CA MET A 245 -24.51 -1.91 -1.74
C MET A 245 -24.83 -3.36 -2.09
N LEU A 246 -26.01 -3.81 -1.65
CA LEU A 246 -26.54 -5.13 -1.94
C LEU A 246 -27.80 -4.96 -2.80
N ASP A 247 -27.69 -5.31 -4.07
CA ASP A 247 -28.85 -5.29 -4.97
C ASP A 247 -29.59 -6.64 -4.92
N GLU A 248 -30.91 -6.58 -5.04
CA GLU A 248 -31.84 -7.70 -4.95
C GLU A 248 -31.66 -8.52 -3.65
N ILE A 249 -31.64 -7.82 -2.50
CA ILE A 249 -31.42 -8.44 -1.19
C ILE A 249 -32.47 -9.53 -0.84
N GLY A 250 -33.69 -9.42 -1.41
CA GLY A 250 -34.72 -10.41 -1.23
C GLY A 250 -34.42 -11.81 -1.79
N GLU A 251 -33.37 -11.94 -2.60
CA GLU A 251 -32.90 -13.20 -3.16
C GLU A 251 -31.93 -13.98 -2.25
N MET A 252 -31.57 -13.41 -1.09
CA MET A 252 -30.71 -14.10 -0.13
C MET A 252 -31.40 -15.30 0.49
N SER A 253 -30.70 -16.43 0.57
CA SER A 253 -31.19 -17.59 1.33
C SER A 253 -31.29 -17.29 2.84
N PRO A 254 -32.16 -17.99 3.59
CA PRO A 254 -32.28 -17.83 5.04
C PRO A 254 -30.95 -18.02 5.79
N THR A 255 -30.07 -18.88 5.29
CA THR A 255 -28.74 -19.14 5.83
C THR A 255 -27.86 -17.89 5.75
N ILE A 256 -27.81 -17.26 4.56
CA ILE A 256 -27.04 -16.04 4.32
C ILE A 256 -27.64 -14.88 5.12
N GLN A 257 -28.97 -14.75 5.15
CA GLN A 257 -29.66 -13.72 5.94
C GLN A 257 -29.25 -13.76 7.41
N ALA A 258 -29.10 -14.97 8.01
CA ALA A 258 -28.68 -15.13 9.40
C ALA A 258 -27.25 -14.66 9.65
N LYS A 259 -26.32 -14.99 8.75
CA LYS A 259 -24.92 -14.54 8.84
C LYS A 259 -24.81 -13.03 8.62
N PHE A 260 -25.54 -12.52 7.65
CA PHE A 260 -25.59 -11.09 7.33
C PHE A 260 -26.10 -10.26 8.50
N LEU A 261 -27.18 -10.68 9.15
CA LEU A 261 -27.70 -10.02 10.36
C LEU A 261 -26.64 -9.86 11.44
N ARG A 262 -25.88 -10.92 11.73
CA ARG A 262 -24.79 -10.86 12.73
C ARG A 262 -23.76 -9.80 12.40
N VAL A 263 -23.40 -9.63 11.11
CA VAL A 263 -22.46 -8.60 10.68
C VAL A 263 -23.06 -7.20 10.85
N LEU A 264 -24.34 -7.01 10.51
CA LEU A 264 -25.07 -5.74 10.74
C LEU A 264 -25.14 -5.37 12.22
N GLU A 265 -25.15 -6.35 13.11
CA GLU A 265 -25.11 -6.15 14.58
C GLU A 265 -23.69 -5.86 15.11
N GLY A 266 -22.69 -5.80 14.24
CA GLY A 266 -21.30 -5.52 14.59
C GLY A 266 -20.52 -6.73 15.12
N HIS A 267 -21.06 -7.93 14.97
CA HIS A 267 -20.33 -9.15 15.30
C HIS A 267 -19.26 -9.45 14.26
N ALA A 268 -18.19 -10.09 14.71
CA ALA A 268 -17.19 -10.64 13.81
C ALA A 268 -17.78 -11.78 12.97
N PHE A 269 -17.32 -11.90 11.73
CA PHE A 269 -17.63 -12.99 10.82
C PHE A 269 -16.36 -13.75 10.43
N GLU A 270 -16.52 -14.91 9.85
CA GLU A 270 -15.42 -15.76 9.38
C GLU A 270 -15.58 -15.99 7.88
N ARG A 271 -14.45 -16.17 7.18
CA ARG A 271 -14.46 -16.62 5.79
C ARG A 271 -15.00 -18.04 5.68
N VAL A 272 -15.58 -18.36 4.53
CA VAL A 272 -16.01 -19.74 4.25
C VAL A 272 -14.80 -20.68 4.34
N GLY A 273 -14.90 -21.72 5.16
CA GLY A 273 -13.81 -22.66 5.43
C GLY A 273 -12.69 -22.14 6.33
N GLY A 274 -12.83 -20.94 6.90
CA GLY A 274 -11.89 -20.37 7.87
C GLY A 274 -12.47 -20.30 9.28
N SER A 275 -11.60 -19.97 10.25
CA SER A 275 -11.94 -19.74 11.67
C SER A 275 -11.40 -18.42 12.22
N GLU A 276 -10.77 -17.61 11.36
CA GLU A 276 -10.25 -16.30 11.75
C GLU A 276 -11.38 -15.29 11.84
N PRO A 277 -11.65 -14.66 13.03
CA PRO A 277 -12.70 -13.67 13.16
C PRO A 277 -12.28 -12.33 12.51
N ILE A 278 -13.15 -11.81 11.65
CA ILE A 278 -12.95 -10.57 10.92
C ILE A 278 -14.02 -9.58 11.35
N ARG A 279 -13.64 -8.32 11.54
CA ARG A 279 -14.55 -7.20 11.77
C ARG A 279 -14.38 -6.19 10.64
N ALA A 280 -15.50 -5.65 10.16
CA ALA A 280 -15.52 -4.59 9.16
C ALA A 280 -16.53 -3.50 9.59
N ASP A 281 -16.14 -2.24 9.50
CA ASP A 281 -17.03 -1.09 9.74
C ASP A 281 -17.63 -0.62 8.41
N VAL A 282 -18.76 -1.19 8.03
CA VAL A 282 -19.37 -0.99 6.73
C VAL A 282 -20.77 -0.40 6.89
N ARG A 283 -21.06 0.67 6.15
CA ARG A 283 -22.44 1.12 5.96
C ARG A 283 -23.10 0.27 4.89
N VAL A 284 -24.31 -0.22 5.15
CA VAL A 284 -25.05 -1.04 4.19
C VAL A 284 -26.16 -0.22 3.54
N ILE A 285 -26.26 -0.34 2.20
CA ILE A 285 -27.41 0.10 1.41
C ILE A 285 -27.96 -1.13 0.69
N ALA A 286 -29.20 -1.49 0.96
CA ALA A 286 -29.88 -2.61 0.34
C ALA A 286 -30.86 -2.12 -0.73
N ALA A 287 -30.99 -2.84 -1.83
CA ALA A 287 -31.98 -2.57 -2.87
C ALA A 287 -32.76 -3.84 -3.21
N THR A 288 -34.05 -3.68 -3.57
CA THR A 288 -34.89 -4.79 -4.00
C THR A 288 -36.07 -4.31 -4.81
N ASN A 289 -36.54 -5.17 -5.70
CA ASN A 289 -37.83 -5.04 -6.39
C ASN A 289 -38.99 -5.84 -5.73
N ARG A 290 -38.65 -6.66 -4.70
CA ARG A 290 -39.59 -7.52 -3.98
C ARG A 290 -40.30 -6.78 -2.86
N ASP A 291 -41.51 -7.25 -2.53
CA ASP A 291 -42.23 -6.85 -1.33
C ASP A 291 -41.70 -7.67 -0.12
N LEU A 292 -40.70 -7.12 0.59
CA LEU A 292 -40.10 -7.79 1.73
C LEU A 292 -41.08 -7.99 2.90
N GLU A 293 -42.11 -7.17 3.03
CA GLU A 293 -43.14 -7.34 4.06
C GLU A 293 -43.88 -8.65 3.85
N LYS A 294 -44.29 -8.88 2.61
CA LYS A 294 -44.93 -10.13 2.18
C LYS A 294 -43.94 -11.32 2.35
N ASP A 295 -42.69 -11.14 1.94
CA ASP A 295 -41.68 -12.19 2.12
C ASP A 295 -41.42 -12.53 3.59
N VAL A 296 -41.57 -11.57 4.51
CA VAL A 296 -41.52 -11.83 5.98
C VAL A 296 -42.75 -12.65 6.43
N GLU A 297 -43.96 -12.34 5.95
CA GLU A 297 -45.16 -13.13 6.25
C GLU A 297 -45.05 -14.57 5.74
N GLU A 298 -44.51 -14.74 4.54
CA GLU A 298 -44.25 -16.04 3.90
C GLU A 298 -43.00 -16.77 4.44
N LYS A 299 -42.26 -16.18 5.41
CA LYS A 299 -41.02 -16.70 6.00
C LYS A 299 -39.88 -16.90 5.01
N LEU A 300 -39.93 -16.22 3.87
CA LEU A 300 -38.84 -16.15 2.88
C LEU A 300 -37.75 -15.14 3.29
N PHE A 301 -38.16 -14.10 3.99
CA PHE A 301 -37.23 -13.10 4.56
C PHE A 301 -37.38 -13.04 6.08
N ARG A 302 -36.26 -12.89 6.80
CA ARG A 302 -36.29 -12.87 8.28
C ARG A 302 -36.81 -11.53 8.77
N ARG A 303 -37.71 -11.57 9.73
CA ARG A 303 -38.33 -10.41 10.35
C ARG A 303 -37.29 -9.54 11.09
N ASP A 304 -36.34 -10.19 11.81
CA ASP A 304 -35.27 -9.48 12.54
C ASP A 304 -34.34 -8.71 11.59
N LEU A 305 -34.00 -9.28 10.43
CA LEU A 305 -33.21 -8.61 9.41
C LEU A 305 -33.98 -7.44 8.76
N TYR A 306 -35.28 -7.60 8.52
CA TYR A 306 -36.10 -6.54 7.92
C TYR A 306 -36.12 -5.25 8.76
N PHE A 307 -36.13 -5.36 10.09
CA PHE A 307 -36.15 -4.21 11.00
C PHE A 307 -34.75 -3.65 11.34
N ARG A 308 -33.70 -4.26 10.83
CA ARG A 308 -32.32 -3.81 11.06
C ARG A 308 -31.79 -2.96 9.91
#